data_783cdaa3c3f4c32141bfc9f31f25a532
#
_entry.id   783cdaa3c3f4c32141bfc9f31f25a532
#
_cell.length_a   1.000
_cell.length_b   1.000
_cell.length_c   1.000
_cell.angle_alpha   90.00
_cell.angle_beta   90.00
_cell.angle_gamma   90.00
#
_symmetry.space_group_name_H-M   'P 1'
#
loop_
_entity.id
_entity.type
_entity.pdbx_description
1 polymer ?
#
loop_
_entity_poly.entity_id
_entity_poly.type
_entity_poly.pdbx_seq_one_letter_code
_entity_poly.pdbx_strand_id
1 'polypeptide(L)'
;MVGVLPAALLLLGLLGSGKGKNEELPLYHHLFDNYDPESRPVREPEDTVTVTLKVTLTNLISLNEKEETLTTSVWIGIDWQDYRLNYSKEDFGGVETLRVPSELVWLPEIVLENNIDGQFDVAYYANVLVYEGGFVTWLPPAIYRSTCTVEVTYFPFDWQNCSLIFRSQTYNAKEVEFTFAVDDNGEPVNKIDIDTAAFTENGEWAIDFCPGVIRHHDGSSADSPGETDVIYTLIIRRKPLFYIINIIVPCVLISGLVLLAYFLPAQAGGQKCTVSINVLLAQTVFLFLIAQKIPETSLSVPLLGRYLIFVMVVATLIVMNCVIVLNLSLRTPTTHTVSSRLRHVFLELLPRLLGSGSPPEGPRAAWPPRRASSVGLLLRAEELILKKPRSELVFEGQRHRHGTRTAALCQSLGAAAPEIRCCVDAVNFVAESMRDQEAAGEEVSDWVRMGKALDNICFWAALVLFSVGSSLIFLGGYFNQVPDLPYPPCIQPEPAPTSISPPISSRK
;
A
#
# COMPACT_ATOMS: atom_id res chain seq x y z
N MET A 1 87.21 -27.54 33.29
CA MET A 1 86.48 -26.73 32.36
C MET A 1 86.68 -27.28 30.95
N VAL A 2 86.16 -28.43 30.67
CA VAL A 2 86.12 -28.99 29.28
C VAL A 2 84.90 -29.90 29.22
N GLY A 3 83.90 -29.57 28.47
CA GLY A 3 82.78 -30.53 28.25
C GLY A 3 81.41 -30.00 27.95
N VAL A 4 81.23 -28.72 27.51
CA VAL A 4 79.90 -28.19 27.27
C VAL A 4 79.72 -27.73 25.75
N LEU A 5 80.80 -27.78 24.96
CA LEU A 5 80.71 -27.26 23.54
C LEU A 5 80.19 -28.23 22.51
N PRO A 6 80.18 -29.59 22.63
CA PRO A 6 79.59 -30.40 21.54
C PRO A 6 78.06 -30.58 21.56
N ALA A 7 77.41 -30.37 22.72
CA ALA A 7 75.95 -30.53 22.83
C ALA A 7 75.16 -29.38 22.18
N ALA A 8 75.68 -28.17 22.18
CA ALA A 8 75.02 -26.99 21.57
C ALA A 8 75.10 -27.02 20.01
N LEU A 9 76.12 -27.62 19.43
CA LEU A 9 76.26 -27.77 18.00
C LEU A 9 75.34 -28.90 17.42
N LEU A 10 75.03 -29.91 18.21
CA LEU A 10 74.07 -30.96 17.85
C LEU A 10 72.61 -30.49 17.96
N LEU A 11 72.31 -29.57 18.86
CA LEU A 11 70.99 -28.97 18.95
C LEU A 11 70.72 -27.91 17.87
N LEU A 12 71.76 -27.24 17.34
CA LEU A 12 71.63 -26.36 16.17
C LEU A 12 71.48 -27.10 14.85
N GLY A 13 71.95 -28.36 14.77
CA GLY A 13 71.80 -29.23 13.58
C GLY A 13 70.40 -29.86 13.48
N LEU A 14 69.62 -29.87 14.57
CA LEU A 14 68.22 -30.39 14.58
C LEU A 14 67.19 -29.30 14.32
N LEU A 15 67.56 -28.05 14.28
CA LEU A 15 66.75 -26.97 13.69
C LEU A 15 66.98 -27.00 12.16
N GLY A 16 66.76 -28.18 11.59
CA GLY A 16 66.60 -28.34 10.16
C GLY A 16 65.53 -27.37 9.70
N SER A 17 65.96 -26.35 8.99
CA SER A 17 65.17 -25.41 8.22
C SER A 17 64.15 -26.22 7.42
N GLY A 18 63.03 -26.49 8.00
CA GLY A 18 61.82 -26.86 7.23
C GLY A 18 61.43 -25.66 6.41
N LYS A 19 62.19 -25.34 5.36
CA LYS A 19 61.66 -24.60 4.23
C LYS A 19 60.56 -25.50 3.62
N GLY A 20 59.37 -25.28 4.06
CA GLY A 20 58.21 -25.77 3.30
C GLY A 20 58.38 -25.30 1.86
N LYS A 21 58.68 -26.21 1.01
CA LYS A 21 58.81 -25.93 -0.41
C LYS A 21 57.39 -25.63 -0.85
N ASN A 22 57.17 -24.46 -1.42
CA ASN A 22 55.85 -24.12 -1.98
C ASN A 22 55.65 -24.97 -3.24
N GLU A 23 54.87 -26.04 -3.11
CA GLU A 23 54.59 -26.96 -4.22
C GLU A 23 53.46 -26.47 -5.13
N GLU A 24 52.79 -25.36 -4.79
CA GLU A 24 51.77 -24.74 -5.65
C GLU A 24 52.35 -24.19 -6.96
N LEU A 25 53.59 -23.63 -6.94
CA LEU A 25 54.20 -23.07 -8.11
C LEU A 25 54.60 -24.14 -9.13
N PRO A 26 55.26 -25.27 -8.78
CA PRO A 26 55.46 -26.39 -9.65
C PRO A 26 54.19 -26.99 -10.25
N LEU A 27 53.13 -27.11 -9.41
CA LEU A 27 51.82 -27.55 -9.88
C LEU A 27 51.23 -26.58 -10.89
N TYR A 28 51.31 -25.28 -10.65
CA TYR A 28 50.84 -24.27 -11.60
C TYR A 28 51.52 -24.41 -12.97
N HIS A 29 52.86 -24.50 -13.02
CA HIS A 29 53.57 -24.70 -14.27
C HIS A 29 53.22 -26.03 -14.95
N HIS A 30 53.04 -27.08 -14.17
CA HIS A 30 52.65 -28.39 -14.73
C HIS A 30 51.32 -28.34 -15.45
N LEU A 31 50.32 -27.60 -14.90
CA LEU A 31 48.96 -27.53 -15.45
C LEU A 31 48.83 -26.50 -16.57
N PHE A 32 49.52 -25.34 -16.49
CA PHE A 32 49.26 -24.19 -17.34
C PHE A 32 50.28 -23.92 -18.44
N ASP A 33 51.48 -24.56 -18.45
CA ASP A 33 52.48 -24.30 -19.47
C ASP A 33 52.01 -24.63 -20.91
N ASN A 34 51.05 -25.57 -21.07
CA ASN A 34 50.47 -25.97 -22.35
C ASN A 34 48.95 -25.92 -22.38
N TYR A 35 48.33 -25.18 -21.44
CA TYR A 35 46.88 -25.06 -21.35
C TYR A 35 46.36 -23.96 -22.26
N ASP A 36 45.31 -24.23 -23.02
CA ASP A 36 44.62 -23.27 -23.86
C ASP A 36 43.20 -22.98 -23.28
N PRO A 37 42.97 -21.78 -22.77
CA PRO A 37 41.67 -21.41 -22.18
C PRO A 37 40.55 -21.18 -23.21
N GLU A 38 40.90 -21.00 -24.52
CA GLU A 38 39.92 -20.72 -25.58
C GLU A 38 39.22 -21.99 -26.08
N SER A 39 39.80 -23.16 -25.84
CA SER A 39 39.27 -24.42 -26.31
C SER A 39 38.46 -25.15 -25.22
N ARG A 40 37.30 -25.75 -25.60
CA ARG A 40 36.49 -26.57 -24.67
C ARG A 40 37.31 -27.76 -24.12
N PRO A 41 37.07 -28.16 -22.85
CA PRO A 41 37.74 -29.28 -22.22
C PRO A 41 37.15 -30.64 -22.65
N VAL A 42 37.17 -30.92 -23.94
CA VAL A 42 36.67 -32.15 -24.52
C VAL A 42 37.79 -32.89 -25.29
N ARG A 43 37.71 -34.22 -25.36
CA ARG A 43 38.70 -35.02 -26.12
C ARG A 43 38.30 -35.12 -27.56
N GLU A 44 37.02 -35.26 -27.84
CA GLU A 44 36.46 -35.29 -29.19
C GLU A 44 35.52 -34.09 -29.38
N PRO A 45 35.44 -33.53 -30.60
CA PRO A 45 34.58 -32.38 -30.88
C PRO A 45 33.10 -32.63 -30.61
N GLU A 46 32.67 -33.89 -30.63
CA GLU A 46 31.27 -34.33 -30.40
C GLU A 46 30.95 -34.51 -28.91
N ASP A 47 31.95 -34.48 -28.02
CA ASP A 47 31.75 -34.61 -26.59
C ASP A 47 31.09 -33.37 -26.03
N THR A 48 30.20 -33.58 -25.04
CA THR A 48 29.48 -32.52 -24.30
C THR A 48 30.13 -32.28 -22.94
N VAL A 49 30.34 -31.01 -22.59
CA VAL A 49 30.79 -30.64 -21.24
C VAL A 49 29.62 -30.52 -20.33
N THR A 50 29.58 -31.30 -19.27
CA THR A 50 28.54 -31.17 -18.20
C THR A 50 28.94 -30.06 -17.26
N VAL A 51 28.10 -29.06 -17.13
CA VAL A 51 28.27 -27.90 -16.25
C VAL A 51 27.17 -27.93 -15.18
N THR A 52 27.60 -27.98 -13.94
CA THR A 52 26.68 -27.93 -12.78
C THR A 52 26.50 -26.49 -12.36
N LEU A 53 25.22 -26.04 -12.28
CA LEU A 53 24.88 -24.66 -11.88
C LEU A 53 24.18 -24.67 -10.54
N LYS A 54 24.66 -23.81 -9.64
CA LYS A 54 24.02 -23.54 -8.34
C LYS A 54 23.90 -22.02 -8.16
N VAL A 55 22.74 -21.55 -7.78
CA VAL A 55 22.53 -20.12 -7.43
C VAL A 55 22.23 -20.02 -5.95
N THR A 56 23.00 -19.20 -5.24
CA THR A 56 22.81 -18.89 -3.81
C THR A 56 22.41 -17.43 -3.67
N LEU A 57 21.22 -17.16 -3.17
CA LEU A 57 20.70 -15.81 -2.97
C LEU A 57 21.22 -15.26 -1.64
N THR A 58 21.91 -14.13 -1.69
CA THR A 58 22.36 -13.38 -0.52
C THR A 58 21.42 -12.25 -0.16
N ASN A 59 20.83 -11.58 -1.16
CA ASN A 59 19.90 -10.49 -0.92
C ASN A 59 18.94 -10.30 -2.10
N LEU A 60 17.67 -10.11 -1.80
CA LEU A 60 16.70 -9.52 -2.70
C LEU A 60 16.75 -8.00 -2.48
N ILE A 61 17.43 -7.27 -3.38
CA ILE A 61 17.70 -5.83 -3.20
C ILE A 61 16.41 -5.03 -3.37
N SER A 62 15.74 -5.18 -4.52
CA SER A 62 14.49 -4.47 -4.83
C SER A 62 13.75 -5.09 -6.01
N LEU A 63 12.45 -4.91 -6.04
CA LEU A 63 11.65 -5.00 -7.25
C LEU A 63 11.13 -3.60 -7.58
N ASN A 64 11.56 -3.05 -8.72
CA ASN A 64 11.03 -1.79 -9.23
C ASN A 64 9.84 -2.10 -10.13
N GLU A 65 8.64 -1.91 -9.60
CA GLU A 65 7.39 -2.24 -10.29
C GLU A 65 7.20 -1.37 -11.53
N LYS A 66 7.62 -0.11 -11.50
CA LYS A 66 7.46 0.82 -12.62
C LYS A 66 8.34 0.45 -13.81
N GLU A 67 9.55 -0.02 -13.55
CA GLU A 67 10.51 -0.43 -14.58
C GLU A 67 10.46 -1.94 -14.84
N GLU A 68 9.61 -2.66 -14.13
CA GLU A 68 9.48 -4.13 -14.20
C GLU A 68 10.82 -4.85 -14.04
N THR A 69 11.64 -4.35 -13.08
CA THR A 69 13.03 -4.80 -12.88
C THR A 69 13.23 -5.39 -11.50
N LEU A 70 13.64 -6.65 -11.44
CA LEU A 70 14.08 -7.30 -10.20
C LEU A 70 15.60 -7.17 -10.07
N THR A 71 16.07 -6.69 -8.91
CA THR A 71 17.50 -6.61 -8.57
C THR A 71 17.82 -7.58 -7.44
N THR A 72 18.74 -8.51 -7.71
CA THR A 72 19.17 -9.55 -6.76
C THR A 72 20.68 -9.57 -6.64
N SER A 73 21.17 -9.88 -5.42
CA SER A 73 22.58 -10.19 -5.16
C SER A 73 22.71 -11.70 -4.93
N VAL A 74 23.54 -12.33 -5.69
CA VAL A 74 23.69 -13.79 -5.70
C VAL A 74 25.16 -14.21 -5.75
N TRP A 75 25.44 -15.43 -5.30
CA TRP A 75 26.63 -16.18 -5.65
C TRP A 75 26.25 -17.22 -6.68
N ILE A 76 27.03 -17.33 -7.76
CA ILE A 76 26.81 -18.32 -8.80
C ILE A 76 27.90 -19.38 -8.67
N GLY A 77 27.51 -20.58 -8.30
CA GLY A 77 28.39 -21.74 -8.29
C GLY A 77 28.34 -22.42 -9.64
N ILE A 78 29.50 -22.50 -10.32
CA ILE A 78 29.64 -23.14 -11.59
C ILE A 78 30.76 -24.20 -11.47
N ASP A 79 30.36 -25.45 -11.64
CA ASP A 79 31.29 -26.57 -11.52
C ASP A 79 31.32 -27.36 -12.81
N TRP A 80 32.54 -27.72 -13.26
CA TRP A 80 32.74 -28.57 -14.42
C TRP A 80 33.99 -29.42 -14.25
N GLN A 81 34.20 -30.35 -15.15
CA GLN A 81 35.40 -31.17 -15.18
C GLN A 81 36.28 -30.82 -16.40
N ASP A 82 37.53 -30.49 -16.15
CA ASP A 82 38.55 -30.27 -17.19
C ASP A 82 39.65 -31.31 -17.07
N TYR A 83 39.64 -32.25 -17.99
CA TYR A 83 40.60 -33.35 -17.99
C TYR A 83 42.06 -32.88 -18.17
N ARG A 84 42.28 -31.67 -18.69
CA ARG A 84 43.59 -31.04 -18.90
C ARG A 84 44.19 -30.52 -17.58
N LEU A 85 43.37 -30.23 -16.61
CA LEU A 85 43.76 -29.75 -15.29
C LEU A 85 43.85 -30.86 -14.24
N ASN A 86 43.97 -32.11 -14.69
CA ASN A 86 44.05 -33.26 -13.82
C ASN A 86 45.45 -33.38 -13.19
N TYR A 87 45.54 -33.49 -11.89
CA TYR A 87 46.73 -33.75 -11.10
C TYR A 87 46.43 -34.66 -9.91
N SER A 88 47.49 -35.28 -9.33
CA SER A 88 47.41 -36.01 -8.09
C SER A 88 48.05 -35.21 -6.94
N LYS A 89 47.40 -35.09 -5.84
CA LYS A 89 47.94 -34.36 -4.69
C LYS A 89 49.19 -34.99 -4.09
N GLU A 90 49.40 -36.31 -4.30
CA GLU A 90 50.56 -37.05 -3.82
C GLU A 90 51.84 -36.57 -4.54
N ASP A 91 51.77 -36.22 -5.82
CA ASP A 91 52.88 -35.78 -6.64
C ASP A 91 53.34 -34.34 -6.34
N PHE A 92 52.43 -33.53 -5.74
CA PHE A 92 52.65 -32.12 -5.48
C PHE A 92 52.54 -31.77 -3.98
N GLY A 93 53.13 -32.59 -3.11
CA GLY A 93 53.29 -32.27 -1.69
C GLY A 93 52.00 -32.14 -0.87
N GLY A 94 50.88 -32.71 -1.38
CA GLY A 94 49.59 -32.69 -0.66
C GLY A 94 48.73 -31.46 -0.97
N VAL A 95 48.95 -30.73 -2.04
CA VAL A 95 48.11 -29.62 -2.48
C VAL A 95 46.72 -30.14 -2.87
N GLU A 96 45.70 -29.81 -2.11
CA GLU A 96 44.30 -30.24 -2.35
C GLU A 96 43.60 -29.35 -3.35
N THR A 97 43.90 -28.05 -3.35
CA THR A 97 43.22 -27.06 -4.17
C THR A 97 44.20 -25.99 -4.67
N LEU A 98 44.22 -25.78 -5.98
CA LEU A 98 44.99 -24.70 -6.60
C LEU A 98 44.01 -23.53 -6.92
N ARG A 99 44.38 -22.31 -6.54
CA ARG A 99 43.63 -21.10 -6.85
C ARG A 99 44.24 -20.38 -8.04
N VAL A 100 43.45 -20.17 -9.08
CA VAL A 100 43.89 -19.62 -10.37
C VAL A 100 42.98 -18.48 -10.80
N PRO A 101 43.50 -17.39 -11.37
CA PRO A 101 42.68 -16.38 -12.00
C PRO A 101 41.74 -16.98 -13.05
N SER A 102 40.49 -16.55 -13.09
CA SER A 102 39.47 -17.10 -14.00
C SER A 102 39.78 -16.89 -15.46
N GLU A 103 40.60 -15.88 -15.79
CA GLU A 103 41.06 -15.57 -17.16
C GLU A 103 42.01 -16.63 -17.74
N LEU A 104 42.56 -17.48 -16.90
CA LEU A 104 43.54 -18.52 -17.32
C LEU A 104 42.90 -19.89 -17.56
N VAL A 105 41.60 -20.02 -17.27
CA VAL A 105 40.87 -21.28 -17.47
C VAL A 105 39.71 -21.09 -18.44
N TRP A 106 39.36 -22.16 -19.12
CA TRP A 106 38.12 -22.16 -19.91
C TRP A 106 36.92 -21.93 -19.02
N LEU A 107 35.98 -21.07 -19.48
CA LEU A 107 34.71 -20.79 -18.81
C LEU A 107 33.54 -21.14 -19.73
N PRO A 108 32.43 -21.65 -19.21
CA PRO A 108 31.22 -21.99 -19.97
C PRO A 108 30.39 -20.77 -20.42
N GLU A 109 30.86 -19.55 -20.19
CA GLU A 109 30.26 -18.26 -20.60
C GLU A 109 28.74 -18.16 -20.21
N ILE A 110 28.44 -18.44 -18.98
CA ILE A 110 27.05 -18.37 -18.47
C ILE A 110 26.65 -16.92 -18.23
N VAL A 111 25.56 -16.50 -18.86
CA VAL A 111 24.98 -15.14 -18.73
C VAL A 111 23.55 -15.21 -18.29
N LEU A 112 23.08 -14.09 -17.72
CA LEU A 112 21.66 -13.88 -17.44
C LEU A 112 20.97 -13.38 -18.72
N GLU A 113 20.17 -14.22 -19.39
CA GLU A 113 19.54 -13.90 -20.67
C GLU A 113 18.52 -12.77 -20.54
N ASN A 114 17.67 -12.81 -19.52
CA ASN A 114 16.64 -11.80 -19.29
C ASN A 114 17.14 -10.55 -18.53
N ASN A 115 18.40 -10.20 -18.78
CA ASN A 115 19.02 -8.99 -18.25
C ASN A 115 18.40 -7.73 -18.89
N ILE A 116 18.24 -6.65 -18.11
CA ILE A 116 17.64 -5.39 -18.57
C ILE A 116 18.66 -4.25 -18.72
N ASP A 117 19.77 -4.28 -17.99
CA ASP A 117 20.76 -3.20 -17.98
C ASP A 117 21.94 -3.42 -18.94
N GLY A 118 21.99 -4.55 -19.62
CA GLY A 118 23.07 -4.92 -20.55
C GLY A 118 24.37 -5.32 -19.85
N GLN A 119 24.37 -5.46 -18.54
CA GLN A 119 25.52 -5.96 -17.79
C GLN A 119 25.39 -7.48 -17.60
N PHE A 120 25.99 -8.23 -18.47
CA PHE A 120 25.96 -9.70 -18.46
C PHE A 120 27.03 -10.29 -17.54
N ASP A 121 28.05 -9.51 -17.19
CA ASP A 121 29.24 -9.96 -16.45
C ASP A 121 28.93 -10.08 -14.95
N VAL A 122 29.74 -10.90 -14.27
CA VAL A 122 29.74 -11.00 -12.81
C VAL A 122 30.30 -9.73 -12.16
N ALA A 123 29.93 -9.45 -10.93
CA ALA A 123 30.39 -8.23 -10.24
C ALA A 123 31.89 -8.26 -9.91
N TYR A 124 32.44 -9.44 -9.74
CA TYR A 124 33.88 -9.66 -9.44
C TYR A 124 34.34 -11.01 -10.01
N TYR A 125 35.42 -10.99 -10.78
CA TYR A 125 36.06 -12.20 -11.30
C TYR A 125 36.87 -12.88 -10.20
N ALA A 126 36.21 -13.74 -9.42
CA ALA A 126 36.84 -14.51 -8.36
C ALA A 126 37.79 -15.54 -8.95
N ASN A 127 38.81 -15.95 -8.18
CA ASN A 127 39.68 -17.03 -8.60
C ASN A 127 38.88 -18.34 -8.71
N VAL A 128 39.25 -19.14 -9.67
CA VAL A 128 38.76 -20.51 -9.87
C VAL A 128 39.51 -21.45 -8.95
N LEU A 129 38.83 -22.44 -8.42
CA LEU A 129 39.41 -23.50 -7.61
C LEU A 129 39.56 -24.74 -8.47
N VAL A 130 40.80 -25.22 -8.62
CA VAL A 130 41.10 -26.46 -9.34
C VAL A 130 41.45 -27.55 -8.29
N TYR A 131 40.70 -28.63 -8.33
CA TYR A 131 40.84 -29.77 -7.40
C TYR A 131 41.53 -30.94 -8.07
N GLU A 132 42.00 -31.86 -7.25
CA GLU A 132 42.50 -33.15 -7.69
C GLU A 132 41.51 -33.85 -8.66
N GLY A 133 42.00 -34.45 -9.72
CA GLY A 133 41.15 -35.10 -10.73
C GLY A 133 40.64 -34.19 -11.85
N GLY A 134 41.02 -32.88 -11.82
CA GLY A 134 40.58 -31.91 -12.82
C GLY A 134 39.17 -31.38 -12.60
N PHE A 135 38.66 -31.47 -11.39
CA PHE A 135 37.39 -30.84 -11.02
C PHE A 135 37.61 -29.33 -10.79
N VAL A 136 36.81 -28.51 -11.42
CA VAL A 136 36.96 -27.04 -11.42
C VAL A 136 35.69 -26.40 -10.85
N THR A 137 35.89 -25.51 -9.88
CA THR A 137 34.79 -24.76 -9.24
C THR A 137 35.02 -23.27 -9.35
N TRP A 138 34.04 -22.56 -9.85
CA TRP A 138 34.03 -21.10 -9.90
C TRP A 138 32.83 -20.53 -9.17
N LEU A 139 33.05 -19.61 -8.22
CA LEU A 139 32.01 -19.03 -7.37
C LEU A 139 32.10 -17.50 -7.39
N PRO A 140 31.72 -16.82 -8.46
CA PRO A 140 31.73 -15.38 -8.54
C PRO A 140 30.48 -14.78 -7.87
N PRO A 141 30.60 -13.63 -7.17
CA PRO A 141 29.45 -12.82 -6.77
C PRO A 141 28.90 -12.05 -7.97
N ALA A 142 27.59 -11.91 -8.05
CA ALA A 142 26.91 -11.14 -9.08
C ALA A 142 25.75 -10.31 -8.52
N ILE A 143 25.53 -9.16 -9.13
CA ILE A 143 24.33 -8.36 -8.93
C ILE A 143 23.57 -8.35 -10.24
N TYR A 144 22.44 -9.02 -10.27
CA TYR A 144 21.62 -9.13 -11.46
C TYR A 144 20.42 -8.21 -11.45
N ARG A 145 20.13 -7.62 -12.60
CA ARG A 145 18.92 -6.87 -12.89
C ARG A 145 18.16 -7.58 -13.99
N SER A 146 17.18 -8.37 -13.60
CA SER A 146 16.37 -9.17 -14.51
C SER A 146 15.03 -8.53 -14.78
N THR A 147 14.47 -8.76 -15.96
CA THR A 147 13.11 -8.40 -16.30
C THR A 147 12.13 -9.23 -15.48
N CYS A 148 11.16 -8.58 -14.86
CA CYS A 148 10.08 -9.25 -14.17
C CYS A 148 8.76 -8.53 -14.47
N THR A 149 7.88 -9.16 -15.24
CA THR A 149 6.53 -8.64 -15.51
C THR A 149 5.72 -8.62 -14.23
N VAL A 150 5.27 -7.41 -13.83
CA VAL A 150 4.59 -7.21 -12.55
C VAL A 150 3.08 -7.28 -12.72
N GLU A 151 2.41 -8.14 -11.95
CA GLU A 151 0.95 -8.20 -11.90
C GLU A 151 0.41 -7.32 -10.78
N VAL A 152 -0.18 -6.18 -11.15
CA VAL A 152 -0.64 -5.14 -10.20
C VAL A 152 -2.12 -5.26 -9.81
N THR A 153 -2.85 -6.25 -10.31
CA THR A 153 -4.31 -6.40 -10.16
C THR A 153 -4.76 -6.30 -8.70
N TYR A 154 -4.00 -6.89 -7.79
CA TYR A 154 -4.32 -6.95 -6.35
C TYR A 154 -3.44 -6.06 -5.47
N PHE A 155 -2.66 -5.17 -6.08
CA PHE A 155 -1.82 -4.24 -5.32
C PHE A 155 -2.60 -3.54 -4.19
N PRO A 156 -2.11 -3.49 -2.92
CA PRO A 156 -0.82 -3.95 -2.41
C PRO A 156 -0.82 -5.37 -1.79
N PHE A 157 -1.83 -6.20 -2.05
CA PHE A 157 -1.93 -7.59 -1.58
C PHE A 157 -1.54 -8.57 -2.70
N ASP A 158 -0.47 -8.22 -3.41
CA ASP A 158 0.02 -8.92 -4.58
C ASP A 158 1.20 -9.83 -4.25
N TRP A 159 1.38 -10.82 -5.10
CA TRP A 159 2.57 -11.65 -5.18
C TRP A 159 3.07 -11.65 -6.63
N GLN A 160 4.38 -11.80 -6.81
CA GLN A 160 5.01 -11.70 -8.12
C GLN A 160 5.79 -12.96 -8.42
N ASN A 161 5.86 -13.30 -9.70
CA ASN A 161 6.57 -14.44 -10.24
C ASN A 161 7.69 -13.92 -11.14
N CYS A 162 8.91 -13.83 -10.59
CA CYS A 162 10.07 -13.33 -11.29
C CYS A 162 11.02 -14.48 -11.59
N SER A 163 11.66 -14.50 -12.76
CA SER A 163 12.59 -15.54 -13.15
C SER A 163 13.99 -14.97 -13.42
N LEU A 164 15.00 -15.77 -13.10
CA LEU A 164 16.37 -15.59 -13.52
C LEU A 164 16.68 -16.68 -14.56
N ILE A 165 16.94 -16.31 -15.79
CA ILE A 165 17.17 -17.25 -16.91
C ILE A 165 18.66 -17.23 -17.25
N PHE A 166 19.33 -18.35 -16.97
CA PHE A 166 20.74 -18.53 -17.27
C PHE A 166 20.91 -19.39 -18.51
N ARG A 167 21.81 -18.94 -19.41
CA ARG A 167 22.15 -19.63 -20.63
C ARG A 167 23.64 -19.47 -20.89
N SER A 168 24.25 -20.39 -21.64
CA SER A 168 25.57 -20.15 -22.22
C SER A 168 25.47 -19.20 -23.42
N GLN A 169 26.33 -18.20 -23.48
CA GLN A 169 26.31 -17.17 -24.54
C GLN A 169 26.65 -17.76 -25.91
N THR A 170 27.63 -18.65 -25.96
CA THR A 170 28.25 -19.13 -27.23
C THR A 170 28.01 -20.61 -27.48
N TYR A 171 27.83 -21.42 -26.43
CA TYR A 171 27.73 -22.89 -26.57
C TYR A 171 26.26 -23.33 -26.63
N ASN A 172 26.01 -24.25 -27.57
CA ASN A 172 24.68 -24.86 -27.74
C ASN A 172 24.48 -26.08 -26.85
N ALA A 173 23.27 -26.66 -26.85
CA ALA A 173 22.89 -27.79 -26.02
C ALA A 173 23.70 -29.09 -26.28
N LYS A 174 24.34 -29.23 -27.44
CA LYS A 174 25.22 -30.39 -27.77
C LYS A 174 26.63 -30.21 -27.26
N GLU A 175 27.04 -28.99 -26.99
CA GLU A 175 28.38 -28.62 -26.55
C GLU A 175 28.50 -28.47 -25.05
N VAL A 176 27.44 -27.90 -24.38
CA VAL A 176 27.36 -27.72 -22.94
C VAL A 176 25.99 -28.18 -22.45
N GLU A 177 25.99 -29.10 -21.50
CA GLU A 177 24.80 -29.60 -20.82
C GLU A 177 24.78 -29.09 -19.39
N PHE A 178 23.65 -28.50 -18.99
CA PHE A 178 23.46 -28.01 -17.61
C PHE A 178 22.85 -29.08 -16.73
N THR A 179 23.33 -29.14 -15.49
CA THR A 179 22.79 -29.97 -14.41
C THR A 179 22.67 -29.17 -13.12
N PHE A 180 21.81 -29.59 -12.22
CA PHE A 180 21.77 -29.03 -10.86
C PHE A 180 22.84 -29.65 -9.97
N ALA A 181 23.34 -28.87 -9.01
CA ALA A 181 24.20 -29.38 -7.95
C ALA A 181 23.43 -30.44 -7.14
N VAL A 182 24.18 -31.39 -6.61
CA VAL A 182 23.63 -32.49 -5.81
C VAL A 182 23.96 -32.23 -4.35
N ASP A 183 23.01 -32.46 -3.45
CA ASP A 183 23.23 -32.32 -2.02
C ASP A 183 23.99 -33.55 -1.43
N ASP A 184 24.30 -33.52 -0.14
CA ASP A 184 25.00 -34.59 0.57
C ASP A 184 24.21 -35.90 0.55
N ASN A 185 22.90 -35.89 0.24
CA ASN A 185 22.06 -37.07 0.14
C ASN A 185 21.99 -37.68 -1.27
N GLY A 186 22.58 -36.98 -2.26
CA GLY A 186 22.54 -37.41 -3.66
C GLY A 186 21.32 -36.92 -4.43
N GLU A 187 20.51 -35.99 -3.85
CA GLU A 187 19.35 -35.41 -4.51
C GLU A 187 19.71 -34.10 -5.23
N PRO A 188 19.19 -33.84 -6.44
CA PRO A 188 19.47 -32.61 -7.18
C PRO A 188 18.83 -31.40 -6.46
N VAL A 189 19.61 -30.36 -6.23
CA VAL A 189 19.16 -29.09 -5.62
C VAL A 189 18.53 -28.24 -6.73
N ASN A 190 17.27 -28.54 -7.05
CA ASN A 190 16.48 -27.82 -8.06
C ASN A 190 15.80 -26.58 -7.49
N LYS A 191 16.47 -25.81 -6.67
CA LYS A 191 15.98 -24.54 -6.10
C LYS A 191 17.15 -23.58 -5.88
N ILE A 192 16.83 -22.29 -5.75
CA ILE A 192 17.80 -21.31 -5.26
C ILE A 192 18.14 -21.66 -3.81
N ASP A 193 19.43 -21.73 -3.51
CA ASP A 193 19.90 -21.88 -2.14
C ASP A 193 19.86 -20.52 -1.44
N ILE A 194 19.51 -20.48 -0.16
CA ILE A 194 19.53 -19.25 0.65
C ILE A 194 20.57 -19.44 1.75
N ASP A 195 21.64 -18.65 1.66
CA ASP A 195 22.65 -18.62 2.73
C ASP A 195 22.05 -17.97 3.99
N THR A 196 21.53 -18.78 4.90
CA THR A 196 20.93 -18.31 6.13
C THR A 196 21.83 -17.45 7.01
N ALA A 197 23.16 -17.58 6.84
CA ALA A 197 24.13 -16.79 7.60
C ALA A 197 24.37 -15.39 7.00
N ALA A 198 24.29 -15.26 5.68
CA ALA A 198 24.55 -14.01 4.95
C ALA A 198 23.26 -13.35 4.43
N PHE A 199 22.13 -14.06 4.41
CA PHE A 199 20.86 -13.56 3.88
C PHE A 199 20.29 -12.43 4.73
N THR A 200 20.05 -11.29 4.06
CA THR A 200 19.35 -10.15 4.67
C THR A 200 17.92 -10.12 4.14
N GLU A 201 16.96 -10.26 5.05
CA GLU A 201 15.54 -10.24 4.70
C GLU A 201 15.12 -8.88 4.15
N ASN A 202 14.38 -8.87 3.03
CA ASN A 202 13.86 -7.65 2.44
C ASN A 202 12.69 -7.10 3.27
N GLY A 203 12.65 -5.79 3.49
CA GLY A 203 11.60 -5.12 4.26
C GLY A 203 10.24 -5.07 3.56
N GLU A 204 10.21 -5.14 2.22
CA GLU A 204 8.99 -5.01 1.42
C GLU A 204 8.50 -6.36 0.88
N TRP A 205 9.40 -7.31 0.61
CA TRP A 205 9.10 -8.58 -0.01
C TRP A 205 9.47 -9.77 0.87
N ALA A 206 8.63 -10.78 0.89
CA ALA A 206 8.88 -12.10 1.46
C ALA A 206 9.04 -13.11 0.31
N ILE A 207 10.02 -14.02 0.41
CA ILE A 207 10.23 -15.07 -0.58
C ILE A 207 9.49 -16.32 -0.10
N ASP A 208 8.51 -16.76 -0.87
CA ASP A 208 7.72 -17.95 -0.52
C ASP A 208 8.31 -19.21 -1.20
N PHE A 209 8.55 -19.18 -2.52
CA PHE A 209 9.11 -20.31 -3.28
C PHE A 209 10.21 -19.87 -4.23
N CYS A 210 11.15 -20.76 -4.53
CA CYS A 210 12.29 -20.47 -5.42
C CYS A 210 12.75 -21.68 -6.26
N PRO A 211 11.85 -22.36 -6.98
CA PRO A 211 12.19 -23.54 -7.77
C PRO A 211 13.13 -23.23 -8.93
N GLY A 212 13.94 -24.22 -9.31
CA GLY A 212 14.76 -24.21 -10.53
C GLY A 212 14.27 -25.28 -11.51
N VAL A 213 14.31 -24.98 -12.78
CA VAL A 213 13.94 -25.88 -13.88
C VAL A 213 14.95 -25.74 -15.01
N ILE A 214 15.40 -26.86 -15.56
CA ILE A 214 16.19 -26.87 -16.79
C ILE A 214 15.23 -27.08 -17.96
N ARG A 215 15.29 -26.20 -18.94
CA ARG A 215 14.45 -26.23 -20.14
C ARG A 215 15.34 -26.43 -21.37
N HIS A 216 15.06 -27.45 -22.13
CA HIS A 216 15.69 -27.68 -23.43
C HIS A 216 14.78 -27.09 -24.51
N HIS A 217 15.34 -26.24 -25.35
CA HIS A 217 14.69 -25.72 -26.54
C HIS A 217 15.18 -26.51 -27.74
N ASP A 218 14.27 -27.27 -28.36
CA ASP A 218 14.58 -27.92 -29.63
C ASP A 218 14.81 -26.86 -30.71
N GLY A 219 15.85 -26.99 -31.48
CA GLY A 219 16.10 -26.08 -32.59
C GLY A 219 14.94 -26.06 -33.59
N SER A 220 14.71 -24.91 -34.20
CA SER A 220 13.63 -24.69 -35.15
C SER A 220 13.67 -25.56 -36.40
N SER A 221 14.76 -26.27 -36.65
CA SER A 221 14.94 -27.27 -37.73
C SER A 221 15.77 -28.45 -37.22
N ALA A 222 15.62 -29.60 -37.87
CA ALA A 222 16.34 -30.83 -37.50
C ALA A 222 17.87 -30.70 -37.43
N ASP A 223 18.42 -29.67 -38.09
CA ASP A 223 19.86 -29.39 -38.16
C ASP A 223 20.31 -28.24 -37.25
N SER A 224 19.36 -27.47 -36.61
CA SER A 224 19.77 -26.42 -35.70
C SER A 224 20.02 -27.02 -34.30
N PRO A 225 21.21 -26.76 -33.73
CA PRO A 225 21.47 -27.16 -32.36
C PRO A 225 20.47 -26.48 -31.41
N GLY A 226 19.88 -27.23 -30.49
CA GLY A 226 19.02 -26.69 -29.47
C GLY A 226 19.77 -25.81 -28.45
N GLU A 227 19.05 -25.11 -27.64
CA GLU A 227 19.59 -24.29 -26.51
C GLU A 227 19.08 -24.86 -25.21
N THR A 228 19.84 -24.70 -24.14
CA THR A 228 19.43 -25.15 -22.80
C THR A 228 19.46 -23.95 -21.86
N ASP A 229 18.31 -23.72 -21.23
CA ASP A 229 18.13 -22.67 -20.20
C ASP A 229 18.02 -23.28 -18.82
N VAL A 230 18.67 -22.66 -17.85
CA VAL A 230 18.43 -22.90 -16.44
C VAL A 230 17.62 -21.75 -15.87
N ILE A 231 16.36 -22.04 -15.52
CA ILE A 231 15.41 -21.03 -15.07
C ILE A 231 15.20 -21.19 -13.56
N TYR A 232 15.61 -20.20 -12.80
CA TYR A 232 15.28 -20.09 -11.40
C TYR A 232 14.14 -19.10 -11.22
N THR A 233 13.09 -19.53 -10.58
CA THR A 233 11.87 -18.72 -10.37
C THR A 233 11.80 -18.28 -8.93
N LEU A 234 11.63 -16.97 -8.71
CA LEU A 234 11.41 -16.37 -7.38
C LEU A 234 9.94 -15.99 -7.25
N ILE A 235 9.21 -16.66 -6.37
CA ILE A 235 7.83 -16.30 -6.03
C ILE A 235 7.88 -15.50 -4.75
N ILE A 236 7.61 -14.20 -4.88
CA ILE A 236 7.74 -13.23 -3.82
C ILE A 236 6.40 -12.60 -3.52
N ARG A 237 6.10 -12.40 -2.24
CA ARG A 237 4.87 -11.82 -1.73
C ARG A 237 5.15 -10.49 -1.04
N ARG A 238 4.34 -9.48 -1.34
CA ARG A 238 4.48 -8.16 -0.74
C ARG A 238 4.06 -8.15 0.73
N LYS A 239 4.82 -7.41 1.55
CA LYS A 239 4.47 -7.06 2.93
C LYS A 239 3.65 -5.76 2.91
N PRO A 240 2.30 -5.81 3.01
CA PRO A 240 1.44 -4.67 2.67
C PRO A 240 1.36 -3.60 3.78
N LEU A 241 2.00 -3.80 4.94
CA LEU A 241 1.84 -2.97 6.14
C LEU A 241 2.10 -1.49 5.88
N PHE A 242 3.13 -1.17 5.10
CA PHE A 242 3.45 0.22 4.74
C PHE A 242 2.30 0.91 4.01
N TYR A 243 1.72 0.23 3.02
CA TYR A 243 0.61 0.76 2.21
C TYR A 243 -0.69 0.84 3.00
N ILE A 244 -0.92 -0.11 3.91
CA ILE A 244 -2.07 -0.09 4.81
C ILE A 244 -2.03 1.16 5.68
N ILE A 245 -0.91 1.40 6.38
CA ILE A 245 -0.81 2.51 7.35
C ILE A 245 -0.76 3.87 6.64
N ASN A 246 0.00 4.01 5.57
CA ASN A 246 0.27 5.32 4.97
C ASN A 246 -0.74 5.74 3.90
N ILE A 247 -1.46 4.80 3.29
CA ILE A 247 -2.39 5.10 2.18
C ILE A 247 -3.81 4.68 2.52
N ILE A 248 -4.05 3.39 2.88
CA ILE A 248 -5.41 2.87 3.07
C ILE A 248 -6.08 3.53 4.27
N VAL A 249 -5.45 3.53 5.43
CA VAL A 249 -6.01 4.11 6.66
C VAL A 249 -6.34 5.59 6.50
N PRO A 250 -5.42 6.48 6.06
CA PRO A 250 -5.75 7.88 5.84
C PRO A 250 -6.85 8.09 4.80
N CYS A 251 -6.86 7.31 3.72
CA CYS A 251 -7.89 7.38 2.70
C CYS A 251 -9.28 7.04 3.25
N VAL A 252 -9.39 5.98 4.06
CA VAL A 252 -10.66 5.60 4.74
C VAL A 252 -11.12 6.67 5.71
N LEU A 253 -10.20 7.24 6.50
CA LEU A 253 -10.52 8.31 7.45
C LEU A 253 -11.02 9.58 6.74
N ILE A 254 -10.34 10.01 5.69
CA ILE A 254 -10.75 11.17 4.87
C ILE A 254 -12.11 10.90 4.21
N SER A 255 -12.34 9.69 3.72
CA SER A 255 -13.63 9.28 3.15
C SER A 255 -14.74 9.30 4.21
N GLY A 256 -14.42 8.95 5.45
CA GLY A 256 -15.35 9.07 6.58
C GLY A 256 -15.78 10.52 6.87
N LEU A 257 -14.88 11.49 6.65
CA LEU A 257 -15.21 12.92 6.82
C LEU A 257 -16.30 13.39 5.86
N VAL A 258 -16.37 12.84 4.65
CA VAL A 258 -17.45 13.17 3.69
C VAL A 258 -18.80 12.75 4.24
N LEU A 259 -18.88 11.60 4.90
CA LEU A 259 -20.12 11.15 5.52
C LEU A 259 -20.55 12.06 6.67
N LEU A 260 -19.58 12.63 7.42
CA LEU A 260 -19.87 13.62 8.46
C LEU A 260 -20.46 14.93 7.90
N ALA A 261 -20.19 15.27 6.64
CA ALA A 261 -20.79 16.45 6.01
C ALA A 261 -22.32 16.40 5.97
N TYR A 262 -22.93 15.21 6.00
CA TYR A 262 -24.40 15.10 6.09
C TYR A 262 -25.00 15.58 7.42
N PHE A 263 -24.21 15.58 8.49
CA PHE A 263 -24.66 16.09 9.79
C PHE A 263 -24.64 17.61 9.89
N LEU A 264 -24.01 18.32 8.94
CA LEU A 264 -24.06 19.78 8.92
C LEU A 264 -25.48 20.23 8.56
N PRO A 265 -25.99 21.35 9.16
CA PRO A 265 -27.31 21.87 8.85
C PRO A 265 -27.44 22.28 7.38
N ALA A 266 -28.61 22.05 6.79
CA ALA A 266 -28.89 22.35 5.38
C ALA A 266 -28.65 23.83 5.02
N GLN A 267 -28.82 24.73 5.98
CA GLN A 267 -28.57 26.17 5.81
C GLN A 267 -27.07 26.52 5.68
N ALA A 268 -26.19 25.63 6.16
CA ALA A 268 -24.73 25.77 5.99
C ALA A 268 -24.22 25.09 4.71
N GLY A 269 -25.00 25.10 3.65
CA GLY A 269 -24.71 24.37 2.39
C GLY A 269 -23.37 24.75 1.74
N GLY A 270 -22.92 25.98 1.90
CA GLY A 270 -21.58 26.39 1.45
C GLY A 270 -20.45 25.60 2.13
N GLN A 271 -20.55 25.38 3.45
CA GLN A 271 -19.55 24.62 4.20
C GLN A 271 -19.59 23.12 3.84
N LYS A 272 -20.79 22.55 3.62
CA LYS A 272 -20.92 21.16 3.15
C LYS A 272 -20.20 20.93 1.82
N CYS A 273 -20.45 21.80 0.85
CA CYS A 273 -19.80 21.73 -0.46
C CYS A 273 -18.28 21.87 -0.33
N THR A 274 -17.80 22.82 0.49
CA THR A 274 -16.36 23.03 0.71
C THR A 274 -15.68 21.80 1.28
N VAL A 275 -16.24 21.18 2.32
CA VAL A 275 -15.70 19.94 2.91
C VAL A 275 -15.67 18.82 1.88
N SER A 276 -16.75 18.61 1.13
CA SER A 276 -16.84 17.53 0.15
C SER A 276 -15.85 17.71 -1.03
N ILE A 277 -15.66 18.96 -1.48
CA ILE A 277 -14.68 19.27 -2.54
C ILE A 277 -13.24 19.08 -2.04
N ASN A 278 -12.94 19.50 -0.81
CA ASN A 278 -11.61 19.30 -0.22
C ASN A 278 -11.28 17.81 -0.08
N VAL A 279 -12.24 16.98 0.29
CA VAL A 279 -12.05 15.52 0.34
C VAL A 279 -11.85 14.95 -1.05
N LEU A 280 -12.62 15.38 -2.05
CA LEU A 280 -12.42 14.96 -3.43
C LEU A 280 -10.99 15.30 -3.91
N LEU A 281 -10.52 16.51 -3.60
CA LEU A 281 -9.14 16.93 -3.91
C LEU A 281 -8.11 16.04 -3.21
N ALA A 282 -8.29 15.75 -1.93
CA ALA A 282 -7.40 14.86 -1.19
C ALA A 282 -7.34 13.44 -1.79
N GLN A 283 -8.48 12.91 -2.23
CA GLN A 283 -8.53 11.59 -2.90
C GLN A 283 -7.80 11.58 -4.24
N THR A 284 -7.86 12.67 -5.02
CA THR A 284 -7.09 12.78 -6.27
C THR A 284 -5.59 12.80 -6.03
N VAL A 285 -5.12 13.40 -4.92
CA VAL A 285 -3.70 13.37 -4.54
C VAL A 285 -3.26 11.93 -4.21
N PHE A 286 -4.06 11.16 -3.46
CA PHE A 286 -3.74 9.75 -3.20
C PHE A 286 -3.70 8.93 -4.49
N LEU A 287 -4.63 9.13 -5.40
CA LEU A 287 -4.62 8.45 -6.70
C LEU A 287 -3.33 8.75 -7.48
N PHE A 288 -2.89 10.00 -7.48
CA PHE A 288 -1.66 10.41 -8.14
C PHE A 288 -0.41 9.79 -7.49
N LEU A 289 -0.35 9.73 -6.15
CA LEU A 289 0.75 9.08 -5.43
C LEU A 289 0.87 7.60 -5.76
N ILE A 290 -0.25 6.91 -5.91
CA ILE A 290 -0.27 5.49 -6.29
C ILE A 290 0.15 5.32 -7.76
N ALA A 291 -0.34 6.19 -8.65
CA ALA A 291 0.04 6.14 -10.06
C ALA A 291 1.55 6.29 -10.29
N GLN A 292 2.27 6.95 -9.39
CA GLN A 292 3.73 7.06 -9.47
C GLN A 292 4.48 5.77 -9.10
N LYS A 293 3.83 4.85 -8.37
CA LYS A 293 4.44 3.60 -7.87
C LYS A 293 4.18 2.40 -8.77
N ILE A 294 3.19 2.48 -9.61
CA ILE A 294 2.71 1.34 -10.41
C ILE A 294 3.11 1.55 -11.88
N PRO A 295 3.45 0.49 -12.63
CA PRO A 295 3.73 0.59 -14.06
C PRO A 295 2.50 1.11 -14.81
N GLU A 296 2.76 1.88 -15.86
CA GLU A 296 1.72 2.48 -16.72
C GLU A 296 1.14 1.40 -17.69
N THR A 297 0.57 0.34 -17.12
CA THR A 297 -0.02 -0.75 -17.89
C THR A 297 -1.52 -0.56 -18.08
N SER A 298 -2.02 -0.95 -19.26
CA SER A 298 -3.46 -1.00 -19.59
C SER A 298 -4.06 -2.40 -19.42
N LEU A 299 -3.28 -3.39 -18.97
CA LEU A 299 -3.74 -4.77 -18.87
C LEU A 299 -4.65 -5.00 -17.67
N SER A 300 -4.38 -4.32 -16.56
CA SER A 300 -5.18 -4.46 -15.34
C SER A 300 -5.22 -3.15 -14.54
N VAL A 301 -6.29 -2.99 -13.74
CA VAL A 301 -6.43 -1.84 -12.84
C VAL A 301 -6.12 -2.29 -11.42
N PRO A 302 -5.17 -1.67 -10.73
CA PRO A 302 -4.82 -2.01 -9.35
C PRO A 302 -6.01 -1.95 -8.40
N LEU A 303 -6.08 -2.88 -7.44
CA LEU A 303 -7.17 -2.92 -6.45
C LEU A 303 -7.30 -1.61 -5.70
N LEU A 304 -6.19 -1.04 -5.26
CA LEU A 304 -6.17 0.24 -4.56
C LEU A 304 -6.62 1.40 -5.46
N GLY A 305 -6.26 1.37 -6.76
CA GLY A 305 -6.77 2.31 -7.75
C GLY A 305 -8.29 2.21 -7.94
N ARG A 306 -8.82 0.99 -8.05
CA ARG A 306 -10.28 0.74 -8.11
C ARG A 306 -11.00 1.28 -6.89
N TYR A 307 -10.42 1.08 -5.70
CA TYR A 307 -10.96 1.62 -4.46
C TYR A 307 -11.01 3.15 -4.45
N LEU A 308 -9.92 3.82 -4.84
CA LEU A 308 -9.87 5.28 -4.88
C LEU A 308 -10.84 5.88 -5.91
N ILE A 309 -10.93 5.28 -7.10
CA ILE A 309 -11.91 5.71 -8.12
C ILE A 309 -13.34 5.54 -7.59
N PHE A 310 -13.64 4.41 -6.96
CA PHE A 310 -14.93 4.17 -6.34
C PHE A 310 -15.27 5.24 -5.30
N VAL A 311 -14.34 5.56 -4.39
CA VAL A 311 -14.54 6.60 -3.36
C VAL A 311 -14.71 7.98 -3.99
N MET A 312 -13.97 8.31 -5.05
CA MET A 312 -14.14 9.57 -5.79
C MET A 312 -15.53 9.68 -6.42
N VAL A 313 -16.04 8.59 -7.00
CA VAL A 313 -17.42 8.56 -7.56
C VAL A 313 -18.44 8.81 -6.44
N VAL A 314 -18.31 8.12 -5.30
CA VAL A 314 -19.19 8.33 -4.13
C VAL A 314 -19.11 9.78 -3.64
N ALA A 315 -17.89 10.33 -3.49
CA ALA A 315 -17.70 11.72 -3.09
C ALA A 315 -18.34 12.71 -4.08
N THR A 316 -18.25 12.46 -5.37
CA THR A 316 -18.89 13.29 -6.39
C THR A 316 -20.42 13.24 -6.28
N LEU A 317 -21.00 12.08 -6.05
CA LEU A 317 -22.45 11.94 -5.81
C LEU A 317 -22.89 12.71 -4.54
N ILE A 318 -22.04 12.71 -3.49
CA ILE A 318 -22.28 13.49 -2.28
C ILE A 318 -22.24 14.98 -2.57
N VAL A 319 -21.27 15.47 -3.33
CA VAL A 319 -21.20 16.88 -3.76
C VAL A 319 -22.46 17.26 -4.54
N MET A 320 -22.88 16.46 -5.51
CA MET A 320 -24.13 16.70 -6.27
C MET A 320 -25.34 16.78 -5.35
N ASN A 321 -25.47 15.85 -4.39
CA ASN A 321 -26.54 15.90 -3.41
C ASN A 321 -26.48 17.18 -2.55
N CYS A 322 -25.31 17.59 -2.08
CA CYS A 322 -25.13 18.83 -1.35
C CYS A 322 -25.62 20.06 -2.12
N VAL A 323 -25.33 20.15 -3.41
CA VAL A 323 -25.80 21.24 -4.28
C VAL A 323 -27.31 21.20 -4.44
N ILE A 324 -27.91 20.03 -4.63
CA ILE A 324 -29.38 19.88 -4.73
C ILE A 324 -30.06 20.30 -3.45
N VAL A 325 -29.57 19.84 -2.29
CA VAL A 325 -30.13 20.19 -0.97
C VAL A 325 -30.00 21.69 -0.70
N LEU A 326 -28.84 22.30 -1.05
CA LEU A 326 -28.65 23.74 -0.95
C LEU A 326 -29.67 24.49 -1.81
N ASN A 327 -29.84 24.09 -3.07
CA ASN A 327 -30.84 24.72 -3.96
C ASN A 327 -32.27 24.58 -3.40
N LEU A 328 -32.61 23.44 -2.80
CA LEU A 328 -33.90 23.23 -2.17
C LEU A 328 -34.08 24.08 -0.93
N SER A 329 -33.05 24.18 -0.09
CA SER A 329 -33.11 24.91 1.20
C SER A 329 -33.16 26.44 1.02
N LEU A 330 -32.67 26.97 -0.12
CA LEU A 330 -32.70 28.39 -0.46
C LEU A 330 -34.01 28.81 -1.15
N ARG A 331 -34.90 27.88 -1.47
CA ARG A 331 -36.20 28.23 -2.06
C ARG A 331 -37.10 28.86 -1.02
N THR A 332 -37.70 29.99 -1.41
CA THR A 332 -38.70 30.70 -0.58
C THR A 332 -40.10 30.34 -1.07
N PRO A 333 -41.10 30.29 -0.17
CA PRO A 333 -42.49 29.95 -0.52
C PRO A 333 -43.14 31.00 -1.44
N THR A 334 -42.60 32.21 -1.46
CA THR A 334 -43.05 33.30 -2.34
C THR A 334 -42.69 33.07 -3.82
N THR A 335 -41.62 32.31 -4.07
CA THR A 335 -41.15 32.05 -5.44
C THR A 335 -41.57 30.67 -5.98
N HIS A 336 -41.77 29.68 -5.09
CA HIS A 336 -42.09 28.32 -5.49
C HIS A 336 -43.08 27.69 -4.51
N THR A 337 -44.29 27.34 -5.01
CA THR A 337 -45.28 26.57 -4.22
C THR A 337 -44.90 25.09 -4.19
N VAL A 338 -44.94 24.47 -3.02
CA VAL A 338 -44.66 23.04 -2.86
C VAL A 338 -45.84 22.23 -3.44
N SER A 339 -45.58 21.34 -4.37
CA SER A 339 -46.59 20.40 -4.88
C SER A 339 -47.03 19.46 -3.75
N SER A 340 -48.34 19.21 -3.64
CA SER A 340 -48.92 18.31 -2.64
C SER A 340 -48.33 16.88 -2.70
N ARG A 341 -47.92 16.40 -3.87
CA ARG A 341 -47.25 15.10 -4.03
C ARG A 341 -45.86 15.07 -3.40
N LEU A 342 -45.06 16.11 -3.62
CA LEU A 342 -43.74 16.22 -3.02
C LEU A 342 -43.83 16.31 -1.46
N ARG A 343 -44.80 17.07 -0.96
CA ARG A 343 -45.05 17.18 0.49
C ARG A 343 -45.39 15.81 1.09
N HIS A 344 -46.28 15.06 0.50
CA HIS A 344 -46.67 13.72 0.97
C HIS A 344 -45.49 12.74 0.94
N VAL A 345 -44.69 12.73 -0.11
CA VAL A 345 -43.53 11.81 -0.25
C VAL A 345 -42.45 12.15 0.78
N PHE A 346 -42.01 13.42 0.86
CA PHE A 346 -40.84 13.81 1.67
C PHE A 346 -41.15 14.07 3.13
N LEU A 347 -42.34 14.48 3.48
CA LEU A 347 -42.71 14.80 4.87
C LEU A 347 -43.52 13.72 5.58
N GLU A 348 -44.23 12.83 4.86
CA GLU A 348 -45.01 11.76 5.44
C GLU A 348 -44.47 10.37 5.21
N LEU A 349 -44.20 10.00 3.95
CA LEU A 349 -43.77 8.64 3.58
C LEU A 349 -42.33 8.37 4.01
N LEU A 350 -41.43 9.27 3.73
CA LEU A 350 -39.98 9.10 3.97
C LEU A 350 -39.61 9.03 5.46
N PRO A 351 -40.10 9.93 6.35
CA PRO A 351 -39.81 9.85 7.78
C PRO A 351 -40.35 8.56 8.42
N ARG A 352 -41.50 8.05 7.91
CA ARG A 352 -42.02 6.75 8.36
C ARG A 352 -41.16 5.57 7.97
N LEU A 353 -40.61 5.57 6.73
CA LEU A 353 -39.71 4.54 6.27
C LEU A 353 -38.37 4.54 7.03
N LEU A 354 -37.85 5.71 7.41
CA LEU A 354 -36.59 5.87 8.11
C LEU A 354 -36.68 5.78 9.65
N GLY A 355 -37.87 5.49 10.19
CA GLY A 355 -38.07 5.38 11.65
C GLY A 355 -37.86 6.68 12.40
N SER A 356 -37.67 7.81 11.71
CA SER A 356 -37.55 9.13 12.29
C SER A 356 -38.95 9.82 12.34
N GLY A 357 -39.96 9.09 12.77
CA GLY A 357 -41.30 9.63 12.98
C GLY A 357 -41.21 10.73 14.02
N SER A 358 -41.32 11.98 13.58
CA SER A 358 -41.70 13.05 14.48
C SER A 358 -42.98 12.61 15.17
N PRO A 359 -43.09 12.72 16.50
CA PRO A 359 -44.35 12.43 17.16
C PRO A 359 -45.46 13.20 16.41
N PRO A 360 -46.64 12.59 16.18
CA PRO A 360 -47.74 13.28 15.52
C PRO A 360 -47.94 14.60 16.29
N GLU A 361 -47.82 15.72 15.57
CA GLU A 361 -48.21 17.01 16.15
C GLU A 361 -49.65 16.83 16.58
N GLY A 362 -49.84 16.56 17.87
CA GLY A 362 -51.13 16.64 18.49
C GLY A 362 -51.69 18.02 18.18
N PRO A 363 -53.03 18.17 18.04
CA PRO A 363 -53.61 19.45 17.73
C PRO A 363 -52.96 20.48 18.63
N ARG A 364 -52.16 21.38 18.03
CA ARG A 364 -51.48 22.48 18.74
C ARG A 364 -52.58 23.12 19.58
N ALA A 365 -52.55 22.90 20.90
CA ALA A 365 -53.35 23.66 21.82
C ALA A 365 -53.08 25.12 21.45
N ALA A 366 -54.09 25.76 20.89
CA ALA A 366 -54.00 27.15 20.52
C ALA A 366 -53.48 27.87 21.77
N TRP A 367 -52.23 28.27 21.74
CA TRP A 367 -51.66 29.08 22.79
C TRP A 367 -52.60 30.27 22.94
N PRO A 368 -53.12 30.54 24.15
CA PRO A 368 -53.95 31.70 24.33
C PRO A 368 -53.16 32.90 23.78
N PRO A 369 -53.83 33.77 22.99
CA PRO A 369 -53.14 34.89 22.36
C PRO A 369 -52.37 35.63 23.45
N ARG A 370 -51.03 35.71 23.28
CA ARG A 370 -50.16 36.50 24.16
C ARG A 370 -50.54 37.98 24.05
N ARG A 371 -51.70 38.34 24.61
CA ARG A 371 -52.10 39.73 24.78
C ARG A 371 -51.27 40.50 25.83
N ALA A 372 -50.33 39.78 26.49
CA ALA A 372 -49.47 40.40 27.51
C ALA A 372 -48.22 41.12 26.93
N SER A 373 -47.76 40.78 25.73
CA SER A 373 -46.54 41.34 25.18
C SER A 373 -46.73 42.78 24.65
N SER A 374 -47.87 43.06 24.02
CA SER A 374 -48.16 44.40 23.51
C SER A 374 -48.42 45.41 24.64
N VAL A 375 -49.07 44.97 25.72
CA VAL A 375 -49.26 45.77 26.91
C VAL A 375 -47.98 46.02 27.70
N GLY A 376 -47.05 45.02 27.73
CA GLY A 376 -45.73 45.18 28.35
C GLY A 376 -44.80 46.15 27.56
N LEU A 377 -44.91 46.15 26.23
CA LEU A 377 -44.18 47.12 25.39
C LEU A 377 -44.77 48.50 25.46
N LEU A 378 -46.13 48.65 25.56
CA LEU A 378 -46.81 49.93 25.79
C LEU A 378 -46.45 50.50 27.15
N LEU A 379 -46.45 49.69 28.22
CA LEU A 379 -46.01 50.08 29.54
C LEU A 379 -44.57 50.52 29.63
N ARG A 380 -43.67 49.87 28.90
CA ARG A 380 -42.27 50.27 28.80
C ARG A 380 -42.04 51.53 27.93
N ALA A 381 -42.84 51.70 26.90
CA ALA A 381 -42.88 52.93 26.14
C ALA A 381 -43.43 54.11 26.97
N GLU A 382 -44.43 53.83 27.80
CA GLU A 382 -44.98 54.81 28.77
C GLU A 382 -43.94 55.16 29.86
N GLU A 383 -43.14 54.19 30.33
CA GLU A 383 -42.06 54.41 31.29
C GLU A 383 -40.90 55.23 30.71
N LEU A 384 -40.65 55.11 29.41
CA LEU A 384 -39.64 55.85 28.66
C LEU A 384 -40.10 57.28 28.32
N ILE A 385 -41.41 57.50 28.06
CA ILE A 385 -41.99 58.80 27.79
C ILE A 385 -42.18 59.62 29.07
N LEU A 386 -42.40 58.93 30.23
CA LEU A 386 -42.58 59.52 31.53
C LEU A 386 -41.35 59.86 32.33
N LYS A 387 -40.14 59.76 31.72
CA LYS A 387 -38.90 60.27 32.34
C LYS A 387 -38.74 61.77 32.22
N LYS A 388 -39.85 62.50 32.39
CA LYS A 388 -39.89 63.92 32.80
C LYS A 388 -40.07 64.01 34.30
N PRO A 389 -39.54 65.04 34.97
CA PRO A 389 -39.38 65.06 36.40
C PRO A 389 -40.72 64.98 37.15
N ARG A 390 -40.68 64.15 38.16
CA ARG A 390 -41.76 63.68 39.06
C ARG A 390 -42.21 64.76 40.03
N SER A 391 -42.84 65.87 39.60
CA SER A 391 -43.36 66.86 40.52
C SER A 391 -44.82 67.22 40.38
N GLU A 392 -45.53 66.66 39.41
CA GLU A 392 -46.97 66.94 39.34
C GLU A 392 -47.73 65.77 38.64
N LEU A 393 -48.08 64.73 39.37
CA LEU A 393 -49.22 63.87 39.02
C LEU A 393 -49.61 63.02 40.23
N VAL A 394 -50.37 63.56 41.13
CA VAL A 394 -51.14 62.86 42.11
C VAL A 394 -52.28 62.18 41.36
N PHE A 395 -52.28 60.83 41.29
CA PHE A 395 -53.42 60.04 40.82
C PHE A 395 -54.04 59.32 41.99
N GLU A 396 -55.20 59.85 42.39
CA GLU A 396 -56.14 59.26 43.32
C GLU A 396 -56.73 57.96 42.69
N GLY A 397 -56.64 56.83 43.39
CA GLY A 397 -57.09 55.53 42.94
C GLY A 397 -58.61 55.42 42.82
N GLN A 398 -59.08 54.78 41.76
CA GLN A 398 -60.28 53.96 41.74
C GLN A 398 -60.22 52.82 40.72
N ARG A 399 -60.43 51.64 41.26
CA ARG A 399 -60.68 50.40 40.53
C ARG A 399 -61.90 50.56 39.65
N HIS A 400 -61.85 50.36 38.33
CA HIS A 400 -62.86 49.69 37.52
C HIS A 400 -62.48 49.48 36.03
N ARG A 401 -62.68 48.26 35.55
CA ARG A 401 -62.91 47.80 34.19
C ARG A 401 -61.78 48.11 33.10
N HIS A 402 -60.91 47.18 32.92
CA HIS A 402 -59.74 47.26 32.08
C HIS A 402 -59.92 47.16 30.53
N GLY A 403 -61.14 47.21 30.01
CA GLY A 403 -61.37 47.00 28.57
C GLY A 403 -61.62 48.26 27.72
N THR A 404 -62.18 49.30 28.35
CA THR A 404 -62.65 50.53 27.66
C THR A 404 -61.67 51.72 27.79
N ARG A 405 -60.79 51.70 28.79
CA ARG A 405 -59.89 52.81 29.05
C ARG A 405 -58.66 52.85 28.10
N THR A 406 -58.15 51.71 27.65
CA THR A 406 -57.03 51.68 26.70
C THR A 406 -57.43 52.20 25.34
N ALA A 407 -58.59 51.86 24.84
CA ALA A 407 -59.13 52.43 23.60
C ALA A 407 -59.40 53.95 23.68
N ALA A 408 -59.93 54.40 24.81
CA ALA A 408 -60.18 55.81 25.04
C ALA A 408 -58.86 56.62 25.24
N LEU A 409 -57.83 56.03 25.86
CA LEU A 409 -56.51 56.63 26.01
C LEU A 409 -55.80 56.72 24.69
N CYS A 410 -55.88 55.68 23.87
CA CYS A 410 -55.31 55.72 22.50
C CYS A 410 -56.01 56.74 21.60
N GLN A 411 -57.34 56.94 21.82
CA GLN A 411 -58.12 57.91 21.05
C GLN A 411 -57.86 59.35 21.51
N SER A 412 -57.66 59.59 22.81
CA SER A 412 -57.29 60.88 23.37
C SER A 412 -55.82 61.30 23.08
N LEU A 413 -54.88 60.37 23.08
CA LEU A 413 -53.47 60.55 22.71
C LEU A 413 -53.35 60.79 21.22
N GLY A 414 -54.08 60.12 20.35
CA GLY A 414 -54.10 60.30 18.91
C GLY A 414 -54.73 61.64 18.48
N ALA A 415 -55.50 62.29 19.32
CA ALA A 415 -56.05 63.63 19.11
C ALA A 415 -55.09 64.77 19.54
N ALA A 416 -54.16 64.44 20.43
CA ALA A 416 -53.26 65.46 21.05
C ALA A 416 -51.93 65.65 20.36
N ALA A 417 -51.40 64.66 19.57
CA ALA A 417 -50.17 64.83 18.87
C ALA A 417 -50.12 63.91 17.64
N PRO A 418 -50.03 64.44 16.40
CA PRO A 418 -49.94 63.68 15.17
C PRO A 418 -48.67 62.82 15.10
N GLU A 419 -47.61 63.19 15.82
CA GLU A 419 -46.34 62.42 15.91
C GLU A 419 -46.50 61.08 16.63
N ILE A 420 -47.38 60.98 17.64
CA ILE A 420 -47.64 59.75 18.35
C ILE A 420 -48.42 58.75 17.48
N ARG A 421 -49.24 59.21 16.59
CA ARG A 421 -49.99 58.39 15.64
C ARG A 421 -49.02 57.76 14.62
N CYS A 422 -48.08 58.54 14.13
CA CYS A 422 -47.01 58.08 13.23
C CYS A 422 -46.14 57.01 13.89
N CYS A 423 -45.80 57.17 15.18
CA CYS A 423 -45.05 56.17 15.93
C CYS A 423 -45.85 54.86 16.15
N VAL A 424 -47.13 54.96 16.45
CA VAL A 424 -48.01 53.78 16.61
C VAL A 424 -48.18 53.05 15.30
N ASP A 425 -48.37 53.75 14.19
CA ASP A 425 -48.47 53.15 12.85
C ASP A 425 -47.16 52.50 12.44
N ALA A 426 -46.00 53.09 12.73
CA ALA A 426 -44.69 52.54 12.49
C ALA A 426 -44.43 51.24 13.30
N VAL A 427 -44.84 51.26 14.60
CA VAL A 427 -44.72 50.07 15.46
C VAL A 427 -45.66 48.92 15.00
N ASN A 428 -46.87 49.28 14.57
CA ASN A 428 -47.80 48.28 14.01
C ASN A 428 -47.27 47.72 12.69
N PHE A 429 -46.69 48.54 11.81
CA PHE A 429 -46.08 48.09 10.59
C PHE A 429 -44.90 47.15 10.87
N VAL A 430 -44.03 47.47 11.83
CA VAL A 430 -42.93 46.60 12.23
C VAL A 430 -43.43 45.29 12.83
N ALA A 431 -44.48 45.34 13.66
CA ALA A 431 -45.09 44.14 14.27
C ALA A 431 -45.77 43.24 13.22
N GLU A 432 -46.40 43.85 12.22
CA GLU A 432 -46.98 43.12 11.10
C GLU A 432 -45.90 42.53 10.17
N SER A 433 -44.87 43.28 9.86
CA SER A 433 -43.70 42.80 9.14
C SER A 433 -42.97 41.66 9.88
N MET A 434 -42.86 41.74 11.22
CA MET A 434 -42.29 40.62 12.01
C MET A 434 -43.19 39.39 12.04
N ARG A 435 -44.50 39.55 12.03
CA ARG A 435 -45.43 38.42 11.90
C ARG A 435 -45.37 37.78 10.53
N ASP A 436 -45.30 38.58 9.50
CA ASP A 436 -45.11 38.08 8.11
C ASP A 436 -43.79 37.38 7.96
N GLN A 437 -42.72 37.84 8.60
CA GLN A 437 -41.42 37.16 8.67
C GLN A 437 -41.48 35.86 9.47
N GLU A 438 -42.19 35.79 10.59
CA GLU A 438 -42.41 34.54 11.34
C GLU A 438 -43.23 33.52 10.54
N ALA A 439 -44.31 33.96 9.87
CA ALA A 439 -45.12 33.11 9.00
C ALA A 439 -44.31 32.62 7.77
N ALA A 440 -43.53 33.49 7.15
CA ALA A 440 -42.59 33.14 6.09
C ALA A 440 -41.51 32.18 6.60
N GLY A 441 -41.06 32.30 7.86
CA GLY A 441 -40.12 31.42 8.53
C GLY A 441 -40.69 30.01 8.75
N GLU A 442 -41.96 29.86 9.03
CA GLU A 442 -42.62 28.54 9.16
C GLU A 442 -42.73 27.83 7.80
N GLU A 443 -43.04 28.54 6.70
CA GLU A 443 -43.09 27.94 5.38
C GLU A 443 -41.70 27.64 4.81
N VAL A 444 -40.67 28.46 5.10
CA VAL A 444 -39.27 28.17 4.86
C VAL A 444 -38.85 26.89 5.56
N SER A 445 -39.44 26.56 6.71
CA SER A 445 -39.16 25.33 7.44
C SER A 445 -39.56 24.05 6.67
N ASP A 446 -40.57 24.07 5.80
CA ASP A 446 -40.99 22.90 5.02
C ASP A 446 -39.98 22.54 3.96
N TRP A 447 -39.41 23.50 3.24
CA TRP A 447 -38.31 23.26 2.28
C TRP A 447 -37.02 22.77 2.97
N VAL A 448 -36.69 23.35 4.13
CA VAL A 448 -35.56 22.89 4.93
C VAL A 448 -35.78 21.48 5.50
N ARG A 449 -37.03 21.16 5.93
CA ARG A 449 -37.39 19.79 6.35
C ARG A 449 -37.26 18.77 5.21
N MET A 450 -37.68 19.15 4.01
CA MET A 450 -37.52 18.30 2.80
C MET A 450 -36.03 18.10 2.47
N GLY A 451 -35.22 19.15 2.54
CA GLY A 451 -33.75 19.06 2.36
C GLY A 451 -33.12 18.13 3.39
N LYS A 452 -33.51 18.23 4.67
CA LYS A 452 -33.01 17.35 5.73
C LYS A 452 -33.44 15.88 5.53
N ALA A 453 -34.67 15.65 5.07
CA ALA A 453 -35.14 14.29 4.76
C ALA A 453 -34.34 13.68 3.59
N LEU A 454 -34.08 14.47 2.55
CA LEU A 454 -33.23 14.05 1.43
C LEU A 454 -31.81 13.75 1.88
N ASP A 455 -31.20 14.63 2.67
CA ASP A 455 -29.86 14.40 3.26
C ASP A 455 -29.80 13.09 4.02
N ASN A 456 -30.82 12.78 4.83
CA ASN A 456 -30.84 11.57 5.64
C ASN A 456 -30.90 10.29 4.77
N ILE A 457 -31.69 10.29 3.70
CA ILE A 457 -31.73 9.15 2.77
C ILE A 457 -30.41 8.98 2.07
N CYS A 458 -29.88 10.07 1.51
CA CYS A 458 -28.60 10.04 0.82
C CYS A 458 -27.46 9.64 1.75
N PHE A 459 -27.51 10.02 3.02
CA PHE A 459 -26.55 9.56 4.03
C PHE A 459 -26.58 8.04 4.21
N TRP A 460 -27.77 7.45 4.43
CA TRP A 460 -27.88 6.00 4.59
C TRP A 460 -27.48 5.26 3.31
N ALA A 461 -27.93 5.77 2.15
CA ALA A 461 -27.53 5.19 0.86
C ALA A 461 -26.01 5.26 0.64
N ALA A 462 -25.40 6.41 0.92
CA ALA A 462 -23.94 6.59 0.81
C ALA A 462 -23.18 5.72 1.82
N LEU A 463 -23.66 5.59 3.06
CA LEU A 463 -23.07 4.75 4.09
C LEU A 463 -23.07 3.27 3.68
N VAL A 464 -24.21 2.77 3.20
CA VAL A 464 -24.36 1.38 2.73
C VAL A 464 -23.48 1.17 1.52
N LEU A 465 -23.54 2.06 0.52
CA LEU A 465 -22.73 1.96 -0.70
C LEU A 465 -21.23 1.96 -0.36
N PHE A 466 -20.78 2.87 0.49
CA PHE A 466 -19.39 2.96 0.91
C PHE A 466 -18.92 1.71 1.67
N SER A 467 -19.73 1.23 2.64
CA SER A 467 -19.38 0.05 3.45
C SER A 467 -19.35 -1.22 2.61
N VAL A 468 -20.39 -1.46 1.81
CA VAL A 468 -20.49 -2.66 0.97
C VAL A 468 -19.44 -2.62 -0.15
N GLY A 469 -19.32 -1.48 -0.84
CA GLY A 469 -18.36 -1.32 -1.94
C GLY A 469 -16.90 -1.48 -1.46
N SER A 470 -16.52 -0.85 -0.35
CA SER A 470 -15.20 -1.01 0.25
C SER A 470 -14.94 -2.45 0.66
N SER A 471 -15.90 -3.11 1.33
CA SER A 471 -15.77 -4.50 1.75
C SER A 471 -15.61 -5.46 0.58
N LEU A 472 -16.36 -5.30 -0.50
CA LEU A 472 -16.26 -6.14 -1.69
C LEU A 472 -14.90 -5.98 -2.39
N ILE A 473 -14.38 -4.75 -2.48
CA ILE A 473 -13.09 -4.48 -3.12
C ILE A 473 -11.96 -5.11 -2.31
N PHE A 474 -11.89 -4.90 -0.99
CA PHE A 474 -10.82 -5.45 -0.15
C PHE A 474 -10.94 -6.96 0.08
N LEU A 475 -12.16 -7.51 0.06
CA LEU A 475 -12.36 -8.96 0.14
C LEU A 475 -11.69 -9.67 -1.06
N GLY A 476 -11.75 -9.08 -2.26
CA GLY A 476 -11.04 -9.60 -3.42
C GLY A 476 -9.52 -9.65 -3.22
N GLY A 477 -8.92 -8.66 -2.53
CA GLY A 477 -7.49 -8.67 -2.18
C GLY A 477 -7.14 -9.69 -1.11
N TYR A 478 -8.02 -9.93 -0.14
CA TYR A 478 -7.79 -10.90 0.93
C TYR A 478 -7.74 -12.35 0.41
N PHE A 479 -8.54 -12.66 -0.61
CA PHE A 479 -8.54 -14.00 -1.23
C PHE A 479 -7.40 -14.22 -2.22
N ASN A 480 -6.64 -13.20 -2.59
CA ASN A 480 -5.48 -13.36 -3.47
C ASN A 480 -4.27 -13.85 -2.68
N GLN A 481 -4.26 -15.13 -2.36
CA GLN A 481 -3.12 -15.78 -1.72
C GLN A 481 -2.24 -16.46 -2.78
N VAL A 482 -0.95 -16.60 -2.45
CA VAL A 482 -0.03 -17.39 -3.27
C VAL A 482 -0.61 -18.81 -3.37
N PRO A 483 -0.75 -19.37 -4.59
CA PRO A 483 -1.26 -20.73 -4.76
C PRO A 483 -0.34 -21.73 -4.06
N ASP A 484 -0.93 -22.78 -3.51
CA ASP A 484 -0.16 -23.91 -2.98
C ASP A 484 0.56 -24.60 -4.15
N LEU A 485 1.86 -24.34 -4.27
CA LEU A 485 2.69 -24.92 -5.30
C LEU A 485 3.32 -26.24 -4.79
N PRO A 486 3.59 -27.21 -5.68
CA PRO A 486 4.18 -28.50 -5.30
C PRO A 486 5.67 -28.38 -4.94
N TYR A 487 6.17 -27.20 -4.66
CA TYR A 487 7.56 -26.91 -4.33
C TYR A 487 7.73 -26.71 -2.82
N PRO A 488 8.84 -27.14 -2.24
CA PRO A 488 9.15 -26.83 -0.85
C PRO A 488 9.39 -25.29 -0.71
N PRO A 489 9.03 -24.70 0.45
CA PRO A 489 9.30 -23.31 0.70
C PRO A 489 10.80 -23.01 0.63
N CYS A 490 11.17 -21.83 0.17
CA CYS A 490 12.56 -21.40 0.03
C CYS A 490 13.29 -21.37 1.36
N ILE A 491 12.67 -20.70 2.33
CA ILE A 491 13.16 -20.60 3.69
C ILE A 491 12.40 -21.68 4.50
N GLN A 492 13.10 -22.68 4.96
CA GLN A 492 12.49 -23.64 5.88
C GLN A 492 12.20 -22.92 7.18
N PRO A 493 10.97 -22.98 7.73
CA PRO A 493 10.71 -22.46 9.05
C PRO A 493 11.66 -23.15 10.03
N GLU A 494 12.38 -22.35 10.81
CA GLU A 494 13.24 -22.86 11.89
C GLU A 494 12.43 -23.90 12.68
N PRO A 495 12.94 -25.11 12.91
CA PRO A 495 12.23 -26.11 13.70
C PRO A 495 11.92 -25.47 15.05
N ALA A 496 10.66 -25.45 15.42
CA ALA A 496 10.20 -24.88 16.69
C ALA A 496 11.14 -25.39 17.80
N PRO A 497 11.67 -24.52 18.67
CA PRO A 497 12.62 -24.92 19.68
C PRO A 497 12.02 -26.08 20.47
N THR A 498 12.62 -27.26 20.30
CA THR A 498 12.22 -28.47 21.04
C THR A 498 12.24 -28.08 22.50
N SER A 499 11.08 -28.16 23.13
CA SER A 499 10.83 -27.85 24.53
C SER A 499 12.01 -28.33 25.37
N ILE A 500 12.73 -27.39 25.96
CA ILE A 500 13.79 -27.64 26.93
C ILE A 500 13.15 -28.47 28.02
N SER A 501 13.52 -29.74 28.09
CA SER A 501 13.20 -30.61 29.21
C SER A 501 13.75 -29.95 30.48
N PRO A 502 12.96 -29.82 31.54
CA PRO A 502 13.42 -29.19 32.77
C PRO A 502 14.62 -29.93 33.35
N PRO A 503 15.62 -29.27 33.92
CA PRO A 503 16.80 -29.92 34.49
C PRO A 503 16.36 -30.83 35.61
N ILE A 504 16.77 -32.09 35.51
CA ILE A 504 16.60 -33.10 36.57
C ILE A 504 17.30 -32.59 37.81
N SER A 505 16.50 -32.22 38.80
CA SER A 505 16.99 -31.88 40.16
C SER A 505 17.67 -33.13 40.75
N SER A 506 18.99 -33.18 40.76
CA SER A 506 19.75 -34.09 41.60
C SER A 506 19.66 -33.61 43.04
N ARG A 507 18.77 -34.24 43.82
CA ARG A 507 18.91 -34.31 45.29
C ARG A 507 20.11 -35.18 45.60
N LYS A 508 21.15 -34.59 46.15
CA LYS A 508 21.83 -35.05 47.38
C LYS A 508 22.69 -33.94 47.92
#